data_efc6ab7414ba359831cdcde8de4b0f4c
#
_entry.id   efc6ab7414ba359831cdcde8de4b0f4c
#
_cell.length_a   1.000
_cell.length_b   1.000
_cell.length_c   1.000
_cell.angle_alpha   90.00
_cell.angle_beta   90.00
_cell.angle_gamma   90.00
#
_symmetry.space_group_name_H-M   'P 1'
#
loop_
_entity.id
_entity.type
_entity.pdbx_description
1 polymer ?
#
loop_
_entity_poly.entity_id
_entity_poly.type
_entity_poly.pdbx_seq_one_letter_code
_entity_poly.pdbx_strand_id
1 'polypeptide(L)'
;MSQQTKPGQPKDVITGVNPHLKTKWAQFGTLVSVFFFWGFVAASNDILIPVFKKAFDLSQSQSQLVSVAFYVAYTVGSLIYVGISKVLGGDLLNRIGYKNGIAIGLIISALGTLLFYPAANTGSFTLMISGLFIVGLGFSLQQIAANPLAIVMGDPKTGSQRLTMAGGVNNFGTTIGPLLVSFAIFGSVASANPDASIESVKIPYLILGLAFLVVAVFIKFSSVPNKIDLEEVAKSETEEGGKLLQRTSAFKYPQLVMGMIAIFVYVGVEVSTASNLPAYLEQFLGVETKDVAPYISLYWASLMIGRWTGAVGAFDVSKGAKQILSFLMPYLAFAVFLLVNAIAKHDVSQFYIYAVIIAVMIVFDIASKGNPVRMLLLFSLAGIAALLIGMFSSGLVSAYAFTSVGLFCSTLWPCIFTIAVAGLGKNTNQGSSLLIMMIMGGGIVSWLQGVLADSIGIHYSYIIGVACFAYLAYYALRAKTVLKAQGIDFDKLQSGGSH
;
A
#
# COMPACT_ATOMS: atom_id res chain seq x y z
N MET A 1 16.07 14.83 34.79
CA MET A 1 16.62 13.54 35.26
C MET A 1 17.19 12.83 34.06
N SER A 2 18.50 12.72 33.98
CA SER A 2 19.26 12.06 32.93
C SER A 2 18.99 10.56 32.94
N GLN A 3 18.54 9.99 31.83
CA GLN A 3 18.42 8.55 31.66
C GLN A 3 19.82 7.90 31.79
N GLN A 4 20.03 7.15 32.84
CA GLN A 4 21.17 6.23 32.94
C GLN A 4 20.92 5.07 31.98
N THR A 5 21.62 5.08 30.84
CA THR A 5 21.77 3.90 29.99
C THR A 5 22.51 2.82 30.78
N LYS A 6 21.90 1.63 30.91
CA LYS A 6 22.59 0.47 31.47
C LYS A 6 23.88 0.22 30.70
N PRO A 7 25.04 0.06 31.35
CA PRO A 7 26.30 -0.20 30.63
C PRO A 7 26.24 -1.57 29.95
N GLY A 8 26.45 -1.60 28.64
CA GLY A 8 26.60 -2.83 27.88
C GLY A 8 25.53 -3.15 26.85
N GLN A 9 24.50 -2.31 26.65
CA GLN A 9 23.53 -2.54 25.56
C GLN A 9 24.02 -1.97 24.22
N PRO A 10 23.95 -2.72 23.10
CA PRO A 10 24.27 -2.21 21.78
C PRO A 10 23.35 -1.04 21.42
N LYS A 11 23.91 0.04 20.87
CA LYS A 11 23.18 1.25 20.45
C LYS A 11 22.08 1.04 19.40
N ASP A 12 21.97 -0.17 18.86
CA ASP A 12 21.10 -0.53 17.73
C ASP A 12 19.83 -1.31 18.14
N VAL A 13 19.51 -1.39 19.45
CA VAL A 13 18.31 -2.08 19.94
C VAL A 13 17.28 -1.05 20.40
N ILE A 14 16.06 -1.13 19.88
CA ILE A 14 14.92 -0.41 20.46
C ILE A 14 14.46 -1.23 21.67
N THR A 15 14.81 -0.78 22.86
CA THR A 15 14.36 -1.35 24.14
C THR A 15 13.25 -0.49 24.70
N GLY A 16 12.16 -1.10 25.07
CA GLY A 16 11.13 -0.57 25.96
C GLY A 16 10.18 0.44 25.35
N VAL A 17 8.92 0.21 25.58
CA VAL A 17 7.86 1.18 25.35
C VAL A 17 7.89 2.20 26.48
N ASN A 18 8.68 3.24 26.32
CA ASN A 18 8.58 4.42 27.17
C ASN A 18 7.46 5.29 26.60
N PRO A 19 6.35 5.56 27.33
CA PRO A 19 5.22 6.37 26.83
C PRO A 19 5.59 7.83 26.50
N HIS A 20 6.84 8.22 26.67
CA HIS A 20 7.38 9.54 26.32
C HIS A 20 8.43 9.50 25.19
N LEU A 21 8.56 8.39 24.47
CA LEU A 21 9.49 8.30 23.34
C LEU A 21 9.00 9.16 22.17
N LYS A 22 9.67 10.28 21.93
CA LYS A 22 9.47 11.08 20.72
C LYS A 22 9.88 10.28 19.50
N THR A 23 9.11 10.40 18.41
CA THR A 23 9.46 9.79 17.11
C THR A 23 10.86 10.24 16.69
N LYS A 24 11.73 9.29 16.35
CA LYS A 24 13.07 9.54 15.82
C LYS A 24 13.00 9.91 14.33
N TRP A 25 12.60 11.12 14.04
CA TRP A 25 12.24 11.58 12.69
C TRP A 25 13.31 11.33 11.63
N ALA A 26 14.60 11.50 11.94
CA ALA A 26 15.69 11.24 10.99
C ALA A 26 15.77 9.76 10.60
N GLN A 27 15.68 8.85 11.58
CA GLN A 27 15.67 7.40 11.34
C GLN A 27 14.40 6.97 10.61
N PHE A 28 13.26 7.52 11.01
CA PHE A 28 11.97 7.26 10.37
C PHE A 28 11.97 7.74 8.92
N GLY A 29 12.43 8.97 8.62
CA GLY A 29 12.56 9.48 7.27
C GLY A 29 13.45 8.61 6.38
N THR A 30 14.57 8.11 6.93
CA THR A 30 15.43 7.14 6.24
C THR A 30 14.68 5.84 5.91
N LEU A 31 13.94 5.29 6.87
CA LEU A 31 13.15 4.08 6.65
C LEU A 31 12.07 4.30 5.57
N VAL A 32 11.42 5.44 5.60
CA VAL A 32 10.28 5.77 4.71
C VAL A 32 10.72 5.92 3.25
N SER A 33 12.01 6.16 2.96
CA SER A 33 12.53 6.13 1.58
C SER A 33 12.29 4.77 0.90
N VAL A 34 12.31 3.67 1.65
CA VAL A 34 12.00 2.33 1.11
C VAL A 34 10.54 2.23 0.70
N PHE A 35 9.63 2.81 1.48
CA PHE A 35 8.20 2.85 1.17
C PHE A 35 7.93 3.62 -0.13
N PHE A 36 8.67 4.70 -0.38
CA PHE A 36 8.60 5.42 -1.65
C PHE A 36 8.87 4.50 -2.84
N PHE A 37 9.96 3.72 -2.80
CA PHE A 37 10.31 2.81 -3.89
C PHE A 37 9.29 1.69 -4.09
N TRP A 38 8.66 1.20 -3.03
CA TRP A 38 7.59 0.21 -3.20
C TRP A 38 6.43 0.77 -4.01
N GLY A 39 5.96 1.97 -3.67
CA GLY A 39 4.89 2.63 -4.40
C GLY A 39 5.28 2.92 -5.84
N PHE A 40 6.45 3.50 -6.03
CA PHE A 40 6.96 3.83 -7.36
C PHE A 40 6.93 2.62 -8.30
N VAL A 41 7.44 1.47 -7.86
CA VAL A 41 7.50 0.26 -8.69
C VAL A 41 6.13 -0.36 -8.88
N ALA A 42 5.32 -0.46 -7.81
CA ALA A 42 4.00 -1.07 -7.90
C ALA A 42 3.10 -0.36 -8.94
N ALA A 43 3.04 0.97 -8.90
CA ALA A 43 2.24 1.75 -9.83
C ALA A 43 2.85 1.82 -11.24
N SER A 44 4.15 1.63 -11.37
CA SER A 44 4.81 1.55 -12.67
C SER A 44 4.36 0.34 -13.50
N ASN A 45 3.92 -0.73 -12.83
CA ASN A 45 3.37 -1.92 -13.48
C ASN A 45 2.11 -1.58 -14.29
N ASP A 46 1.31 -0.61 -13.85
CA ASP A 46 0.08 -0.20 -14.54
C ASP A 46 0.38 0.41 -15.93
N ILE A 47 1.57 0.99 -16.11
CA ILE A 47 2.05 1.46 -17.42
C ILE A 47 2.60 0.31 -18.26
N LEU A 48 3.18 -0.74 -17.64
CA LEU A 48 3.69 -1.90 -18.38
C LEU A 48 2.56 -2.76 -18.95
N ILE A 49 1.42 -2.88 -18.25
CA ILE A 49 0.30 -3.73 -18.68
C ILE A 49 -0.15 -3.40 -20.11
N PRO A 50 -0.52 -2.16 -20.48
CA PRO A 50 -0.90 -1.83 -21.83
C PRO A 50 0.25 -1.96 -22.84
N VAL A 51 1.50 -1.68 -22.45
CA VAL A 51 2.68 -1.85 -23.30
C VAL A 51 2.84 -3.33 -23.69
N PHE A 52 2.80 -4.24 -22.69
CA PHE A 52 2.92 -5.68 -22.94
C PHE A 52 1.73 -6.24 -23.69
N LYS A 53 0.50 -5.75 -23.39
CA LYS A 53 -0.70 -6.14 -24.10
C LYS A 53 -0.58 -5.91 -25.60
N LYS A 54 -0.09 -4.72 -26.02
CA LYS A 54 0.13 -4.39 -27.44
C LYS A 54 1.29 -5.18 -28.04
N ALA A 55 2.41 -5.27 -27.32
CA ALA A 55 3.64 -5.86 -27.84
C ALA A 55 3.54 -7.39 -28.05
N PHE A 56 2.72 -8.09 -27.26
CA PHE A 56 2.56 -9.55 -27.29
C PHE A 56 1.17 -10.00 -27.73
N ASP A 57 0.31 -9.07 -28.18
CA ASP A 57 -1.08 -9.33 -28.59
C ASP A 57 -1.87 -10.14 -27.53
N LEU A 58 -1.84 -9.65 -26.27
CA LEU A 58 -2.42 -10.35 -25.14
C LEU A 58 -3.91 -10.00 -24.96
N SER A 59 -4.72 -10.97 -24.52
CA SER A 59 -6.06 -10.70 -23.96
C SER A 59 -5.98 -9.86 -22.70
N GLN A 60 -7.11 -9.33 -22.21
CA GLN A 60 -7.12 -8.56 -20.96
C GLN A 60 -6.69 -9.42 -19.76
N SER A 61 -7.17 -10.65 -19.68
CA SER A 61 -6.76 -11.59 -18.64
C SER A 61 -5.27 -11.93 -18.68
N GLN A 62 -4.71 -12.13 -19.87
CA GLN A 62 -3.29 -12.40 -20.03
C GLN A 62 -2.42 -11.20 -19.64
N SER A 63 -2.83 -9.98 -19.97
CA SER A 63 -2.08 -8.79 -19.58
C SER A 63 -2.02 -8.60 -18.06
N GLN A 64 -3.04 -9.06 -17.32
CA GLN A 64 -3.06 -9.02 -15.85
C GLN A 64 -2.08 -10.01 -15.18
N LEU A 65 -1.45 -10.93 -15.93
CA LEU A 65 -0.36 -11.77 -15.40
C LEU A 65 0.82 -10.95 -14.87
N VAL A 66 0.99 -9.71 -15.33
CA VAL A 66 1.93 -8.73 -14.76
C VAL A 66 1.63 -8.51 -13.27
N SER A 67 0.38 -8.20 -12.94
CA SER A 67 -0.06 -8.03 -11.56
C SER A 67 0.00 -9.35 -10.77
N VAL A 68 -0.43 -10.46 -11.38
CA VAL A 68 -0.35 -11.79 -10.73
C VAL A 68 1.07 -12.11 -10.30
N ALA A 69 2.04 -11.99 -11.22
CA ALA A 69 3.43 -12.32 -10.93
C ALA A 69 3.99 -11.47 -9.78
N PHE A 70 3.72 -10.17 -9.79
CA PHE A 70 4.20 -9.25 -8.77
C PHE A 70 3.55 -9.49 -7.40
N TYR A 71 2.22 -9.56 -7.34
CA TYR A 71 1.50 -9.63 -6.06
C TYR A 71 1.48 -11.03 -5.43
N VAL A 72 1.48 -12.13 -6.24
CA VAL A 72 1.60 -13.49 -5.71
C VAL A 72 2.99 -13.73 -5.10
N ALA A 73 4.01 -13.01 -5.57
CA ALA A 73 5.35 -13.08 -4.99
C ALA A 73 5.38 -12.70 -3.50
N TYR A 74 4.47 -11.84 -3.02
CA TYR A 74 4.35 -11.54 -1.59
C TYR A 74 3.98 -12.77 -0.76
N THR A 75 3.05 -13.58 -1.25
CA THR A 75 2.68 -14.83 -0.59
C THR A 75 3.85 -15.81 -0.58
N VAL A 76 4.48 -16.03 -1.73
CA VAL A 76 5.61 -16.94 -1.85
C VAL A 76 6.76 -16.47 -0.98
N GLY A 77 7.11 -15.18 -0.99
CA GLY A 77 8.14 -14.61 -0.14
C GLY A 77 7.84 -14.74 1.36
N SER A 78 6.58 -14.54 1.76
CA SER A 78 6.15 -14.72 3.15
C SER A 78 6.21 -16.19 3.58
N LEU A 79 5.83 -17.13 2.70
CA LEU A 79 5.95 -18.56 2.97
C LEU A 79 7.42 -19.00 3.10
N ILE A 80 8.29 -18.49 2.22
CA ILE A 80 9.75 -18.73 2.30
C ILE A 80 10.28 -18.20 3.63
N TYR A 81 9.91 -16.96 4.02
CA TYR A 81 10.30 -16.37 5.30
C TYR A 81 9.88 -17.23 6.49
N VAL A 82 8.61 -17.64 6.54
CA VAL A 82 8.09 -18.50 7.62
C VAL A 82 8.79 -19.86 7.62
N GLY A 83 9.01 -20.45 6.45
CA GLY A 83 9.71 -21.74 6.30
C GLY A 83 11.15 -21.67 6.84
N ILE A 84 11.91 -20.65 6.43
CA ILE A 84 13.28 -20.42 6.93
C ILE A 84 13.28 -20.19 8.44
N SER A 85 12.36 -19.34 8.95
CA SER A 85 12.24 -19.06 10.39
C SER A 85 11.98 -20.34 11.19
N LYS A 86 11.11 -21.23 10.68
CA LYS A 86 10.81 -22.51 11.29
C LYS A 86 12.03 -23.45 11.31
N VAL A 87 12.76 -23.56 10.20
CA VAL A 87 13.98 -24.38 10.11
C VAL A 87 15.07 -23.86 11.06
N LEU A 88 15.19 -22.56 11.18
CA LEU A 88 16.15 -21.92 12.11
C LEU A 88 15.75 -22.02 13.58
N GLY A 89 14.54 -22.48 13.90
CA GLY A 89 14.02 -22.55 15.28
C GLY A 89 13.77 -21.20 15.92
N GLY A 90 13.51 -20.15 15.12
CA GLY A 90 13.21 -18.79 15.57
C GLY A 90 13.05 -17.81 14.42
N ASP A 91 12.60 -16.61 14.73
CA ASP A 91 12.35 -15.58 13.73
C ASP A 91 13.64 -15.20 12.99
N LEU A 92 13.60 -15.21 11.65
CA LEU A 92 14.74 -14.89 10.80
C LEU A 92 15.27 -13.47 11.06
N LEU A 93 14.37 -12.48 11.22
CA LEU A 93 14.77 -11.08 11.45
C LEU A 93 15.43 -10.87 12.80
N ASN A 94 15.11 -11.66 13.82
CA ASN A 94 15.83 -11.63 15.09
C ASN A 94 17.29 -12.07 14.95
N ARG A 95 17.60 -12.95 13.96
CA ARG A 95 18.96 -13.41 13.69
C ARG A 95 19.74 -12.44 12.78
N ILE A 96 19.17 -12.09 11.63
CA ILE A 96 19.86 -11.25 10.64
C ILE A 96 19.73 -9.75 10.93
N GLY A 97 18.68 -9.35 11.66
CA GLY A 97 18.30 -7.97 11.93
C GLY A 97 17.37 -7.36 10.86
N TYR A 98 16.51 -6.44 11.30
CA TYR A 98 15.50 -5.81 10.45
C TYR A 98 16.11 -4.97 9.32
N LYS A 99 17.12 -4.15 9.65
CA LYS A 99 17.87 -3.36 8.67
C LYS A 99 18.52 -4.22 7.59
N ASN A 100 19.12 -5.34 7.99
CA ASN A 100 19.71 -6.30 7.06
C ASN A 100 18.66 -7.00 6.21
N GLY A 101 17.50 -7.34 6.79
CA GLY A 101 16.36 -7.89 6.05
C GLY A 101 15.88 -6.96 4.94
N ILE A 102 15.77 -5.66 5.22
CA ILE A 102 15.43 -4.64 4.22
C ILE A 102 16.48 -4.59 3.11
N ALA A 103 17.78 -4.53 3.48
CA ALA A 103 18.87 -4.46 2.50
C ALA A 103 18.92 -5.70 1.59
N ILE A 104 18.75 -6.91 2.15
CA ILE A 104 18.67 -8.15 1.38
C ILE A 104 17.46 -8.14 0.43
N GLY A 105 16.30 -7.71 0.91
CA GLY A 105 15.11 -7.58 0.07
C GLY A 105 15.31 -6.61 -1.11
N LEU A 106 15.99 -5.48 -0.89
CA LEU A 106 16.35 -4.53 -1.96
C LEU A 106 17.31 -5.15 -2.99
N ILE A 107 18.30 -5.94 -2.55
CA ILE A 107 19.21 -6.66 -3.45
C ILE A 107 18.45 -7.70 -4.29
N ILE A 108 17.52 -8.46 -3.69
CA ILE A 108 16.67 -9.42 -4.42
C ILE A 108 15.85 -8.67 -5.48
N SER A 109 15.26 -7.51 -5.13
CA SER A 109 14.50 -6.70 -6.07
C SER A 109 15.39 -6.18 -7.22
N ALA A 110 16.63 -5.75 -6.93
CA ALA A 110 17.58 -5.36 -7.96
C ALA A 110 17.89 -6.51 -8.94
N LEU A 111 18.08 -7.74 -8.45
CA LEU A 111 18.28 -8.92 -9.31
C LEU A 111 17.08 -9.18 -10.22
N GLY A 112 15.85 -8.98 -9.71
CA GLY A 112 14.63 -9.10 -10.52
C GLY A 112 14.59 -8.06 -11.66
N THR A 113 15.00 -6.82 -11.43
CA THR A 113 15.04 -5.78 -12.47
C THR A 113 16.07 -6.06 -13.54
N LEU A 114 17.18 -6.73 -13.23
CA LEU A 114 18.20 -7.11 -14.22
C LEU A 114 17.69 -8.09 -15.27
N LEU A 115 16.68 -8.92 -14.95
CA LEU A 115 16.07 -9.85 -15.92
C LEU A 115 15.34 -9.15 -17.06
N PHE A 116 14.95 -7.90 -16.89
CA PHE A 116 14.31 -7.11 -17.96
C PHE A 116 15.22 -6.88 -19.16
N TYR A 117 16.55 -6.85 -18.96
CA TYR A 117 17.50 -6.67 -20.05
C TYR A 117 17.51 -7.87 -21.02
N PRO A 118 17.79 -9.13 -20.58
CA PRO A 118 17.72 -10.29 -21.48
C PRO A 118 16.29 -10.56 -21.95
N ALA A 119 15.26 -10.28 -21.14
CA ALA A 119 13.86 -10.46 -21.51
C ALA A 119 13.47 -9.58 -22.72
N ALA A 120 13.89 -8.32 -22.72
CA ALA A 120 13.63 -7.41 -23.83
C ALA A 120 14.45 -7.80 -25.07
N ASN A 121 15.69 -8.27 -24.93
CA ASN A 121 16.50 -8.74 -26.06
C ASN A 121 15.91 -9.97 -26.75
N THR A 122 15.29 -10.87 -25.98
CA THR A 122 14.69 -12.12 -26.52
C THR A 122 13.21 -11.98 -26.83
N GLY A 123 12.58 -10.84 -26.54
CA GLY A 123 11.13 -10.66 -26.66
C GLY A 123 10.34 -11.65 -25.80
N SER A 124 10.84 -12.03 -24.61
CA SER A 124 10.24 -13.05 -23.77
C SER A 124 9.35 -12.45 -22.68
N PHE A 125 8.03 -12.53 -22.84
CA PHE A 125 7.06 -12.15 -21.83
C PHE A 125 7.26 -12.94 -20.52
N THR A 126 7.56 -14.24 -20.61
CA THR A 126 7.80 -15.09 -19.43
C THR A 126 8.99 -14.60 -18.60
N LEU A 127 10.09 -14.18 -19.23
CA LEU A 127 11.22 -13.60 -18.51
C LEU A 127 10.88 -12.26 -17.86
N MET A 128 10.05 -11.43 -18.50
CA MET A 128 9.59 -10.16 -17.93
C MET A 128 8.75 -10.35 -16.67
N ILE A 129 7.75 -11.23 -16.71
CA ILE A 129 6.92 -11.53 -15.53
C ILE A 129 7.74 -12.25 -14.44
N SER A 130 8.73 -13.08 -14.79
CA SER A 130 9.66 -13.69 -13.83
C SER A 130 10.50 -12.62 -13.12
N GLY A 131 10.94 -11.59 -13.83
CA GLY A 131 11.65 -10.45 -13.25
C GLY A 131 10.78 -9.73 -12.23
N LEU A 132 9.51 -9.44 -12.56
CA LEU A 132 8.54 -8.82 -11.64
C LEU A 132 8.26 -9.70 -10.42
N PHE A 133 8.17 -11.01 -10.60
CA PHE A 133 7.99 -11.94 -9.50
C PHE A 133 9.17 -11.88 -8.51
N ILE A 134 10.42 -11.83 -9.00
CA ILE A 134 11.61 -11.72 -8.15
C ILE A 134 11.64 -10.34 -7.45
N VAL A 135 11.26 -9.26 -8.12
CA VAL A 135 11.09 -7.94 -7.48
C VAL A 135 10.11 -8.03 -6.31
N GLY A 136 8.96 -8.67 -6.53
CA GLY A 136 7.93 -8.88 -5.50
C GLY A 136 8.40 -9.74 -4.33
N LEU A 137 9.23 -10.79 -4.55
CA LEU A 137 9.88 -11.57 -3.48
C LEU A 137 10.74 -10.66 -2.57
N GLY A 138 11.54 -9.79 -3.18
CA GLY A 138 12.34 -8.80 -2.44
C GLY A 138 11.45 -7.86 -1.63
N PHE A 139 10.35 -7.38 -2.19
CA PHE A 139 9.40 -6.49 -1.52
C PHE A 139 8.69 -7.18 -0.36
N SER A 140 8.37 -8.47 -0.46
CA SER A 140 7.82 -9.24 0.65
C SER A 140 8.74 -9.17 1.88
N LEU A 141 10.02 -9.47 1.73
CA LEU A 141 11.00 -9.43 2.83
C LEU A 141 11.17 -8.01 3.38
N GLN A 142 11.23 -7.00 2.49
CA GLN A 142 11.32 -5.60 2.90
C GLN A 142 10.13 -5.18 3.76
N GLN A 143 8.89 -5.53 3.39
CA GLN A 143 7.69 -5.17 4.13
C GLN A 143 7.57 -5.89 5.46
N ILE A 144 7.95 -7.19 5.52
CA ILE A 144 7.98 -7.95 6.78
C ILE A 144 8.93 -7.28 7.78
N ALA A 145 10.04 -6.69 7.31
CA ALA A 145 11.02 -6.02 8.16
C ALA A 145 10.65 -4.55 8.46
N ALA A 146 10.21 -3.77 7.47
CA ALA A 146 10.06 -2.31 7.61
C ALA A 146 8.75 -1.88 8.29
N ASN A 147 7.64 -2.63 8.10
CA ASN A 147 6.37 -2.26 8.72
C ASN A 147 6.42 -2.29 10.27
N PRO A 148 6.94 -3.35 10.93
CA PRO A 148 7.12 -3.33 12.38
C PRO A 148 8.07 -2.22 12.85
N LEU A 149 9.16 -1.95 12.13
CA LEU A 149 10.06 -0.84 12.45
C LEU A 149 9.33 0.50 12.45
N ALA A 150 8.52 0.79 11.42
CA ALA A 150 7.75 2.03 11.34
C ALA A 150 6.82 2.22 12.55
N ILE A 151 6.21 1.14 13.03
CA ILE A 151 5.32 1.16 14.20
C ILE A 151 6.08 1.47 15.50
N VAL A 152 7.27 0.87 15.71
CA VAL A 152 7.97 0.96 17.00
C VAL A 152 8.96 2.12 17.11
N MET A 153 9.14 2.94 16.06
CA MET A 153 10.08 4.07 16.05
C MET A 153 9.63 5.31 16.83
N GLY A 154 8.69 5.20 17.75
CA GLY A 154 8.20 6.29 18.60
C GLY A 154 7.14 5.81 19.60
N ASP A 155 6.29 6.74 20.08
CA ASP A 155 5.20 6.42 21.01
C ASP A 155 4.29 5.32 20.41
N PRO A 156 4.04 4.23 21.12
CA PRO A 156 3.15 3.15 20.70
C PRO A 156 1.76 3.65 20.28
N LYS A 157 1.21 4.62 21.00
CA LYS A 157 -0.11 5.22 20.72
C LYS A 157 -0.20 5.81 19.32
N THR A 158 0.91 6.23 18.73
CA THR A 158 0.99 6.82 17.38
C THR A 158 1.59 5.86 16.33
N GLY A 159 1.79 4.59 16.66
CA GLY A 159 2.38 3.59 15.77
C GLY A 159 1.60 3.41 14.45
N SER A 160 0.27 3.29 14.54
CA SER A 160 -0.62 3.21 13.37
C SER A 160 -0.53 4.46 12.48
N GLN A 161 -0.43 5.63 13.09
CA GLN A 161 -0.32 6.91 12.36
C GLN A 161 1.03 7.04 11.66
N ARG A 162 2.13 6.56 12.27
CA ARG A 162 3.44 6.47 11.61
C ARG A 162 3.40 5.52 10.41
N LEU A 163 2.76 4.37 10.55
CA LEU A 163 2.59 3.46 9.41
C LEU A 163 1.73 4.10 8.30
N THR A 164 0.68 4.84 8.66
CA THR A 164 -0.14 5.62 7.71
C THR A 164 0.70 6.69 7.01
N MET A 165 1.59 7.39 7.73
CA MET A 165 2.51 8.37 7.15
C MET A 165 3.50 7.71 6.18
N ALA A 166 4.08 6.57 6.55
CA ALA A 166 4.94 5.78 5.66
C ALA A 166 4.18 5.36 4.39
N GLY A 167 2.92 4.92 4.53
CA GLY A 167 2.02 4.67 3.42
C GLY A 167 1.72 5.90 2.57
N GLY A 168 1.66 7.09 3.16
CA GLY A 168 1.51 8.37 2.44
C GLY A 168 2.72 8.68 1.55
N VAL A 169 3.94 8.37 2.00
CA VAL A 169 5.16 8.49 1.17
C VAL A 169 5.22 7.40 0.10
N ASN A 170 4.77 6.19 0.40
CA ASN A 170 4.56 5.15 -0.60
C ASN A 170 3.65 5.67 -1.73
N ASN A 171 2.53 6.29 -1.39
CA ASN A 171 1.60 6.82 -2.40
C ASN A 171 2.11 8.07 -3.12
N PHE A 172 3.03 8.82 -2.57
CA PHE A 172 3.77 9.81 -3.35
C PHE A 172 4.59 9.11 -4.45
N GLY A 173 5.26 7.99 -4.14
CA GLY A 173 5.93 7.13 -5.12
C GLY A 173 4.96 6.61 -6.19
N THR A 174 3.77 6.10 -5.79
CA THR A 174 2.76 5.62 -6.75
C THR A 174 2.19 6.73 -7.64
N THR A 175 2.14 7.97 -7.15
CA THR A 175 1.65 9.13 -7.91
C THR A 175 2.61 9.53 -9.02
N ILE A 176 3.91 9.57 -8.73
CA ILE A 176 4.91 10.00 -9.73
C ILE A 176 5.45 8.84 -10.58
N GLY A 177 5.35 7.60 -10.10
CA GLY A 177 5.86 6.41 -10.78
C GLY A 177 5.36 6.27 -12.22
N PRO A 178 4.05 6.23 -12.47
CA PRO A 178 3.49 6.13 -13.81
C PRO A 178 3.99 7.22 -14.76
N LEU A 179 4.12 8.46 -14.28
CA LEU A 179 4.57 9.59 -15.08
C LEU A 179 6.04 9.43 -15.49
N LEU A 180 6.93 9.09 -14.53
CA LEU A 180 8.35 8.92 -14.80
C LEU A 180 8.63 7.71 -15.69
N VAL A 181 7.90 6.60 -15.47
CA VAL A 181 8.06 5.40 -16.30
C VAL A 181 7.48 5.61 -17.69
N SER A 182 6.34 6.28 -17.82
CA SER A 182 5.77 6.68 -19.10
C SER A 182 6.76 7.55 -19.86
N PHE A 183 7.33 8.59 -19.23
CA PHE A 183 8.37 9.41 -19.83
C PHE A 183 9.59 8.58 -20.28
N ALA A 184 10.05 7.65 -19.44
CA ALA A 184 11.23 6.85 -19.76
C ALA A 184 10.99 5.83 -20.90
N ILE A 185 9.75 5.33 -21.06
CA ILE A 185 9.39 4.36 -22.11
C ILE A 185 9.08 5.08 -23.42
N PHE A 186 8.31 6.17 -23.37
CA PHE A 186 7.81 6.86 -24.57
C PHE A 186 8.67 8.04 -25.03
N GLY A 187 9.76 8.39 -24.30
CA GLY A 187 10.73 9.43 -24.68
C GLY A 187 10.28 10.86 -24.48
N SER A 188 8.98 11.13 -24.24
CA SER A 188 8.43 12.41 -23.79
C SER A 188 7.08 12.18 -23.13
N VAL A 189 6.75 13.06 -22.19
CA VAL A 189 5.43 13.03 -21.52
C VAL A 189 4.33 13.56 -22.44
N ALA A 190 4.70 14.30 -23.50
CA ALA A 190 3.78 15.03 -24.37
C ALA A 190 3.90 14.70 -25.87
N SER A 191 4.85 13.89 -26.31
CA SER A 191 4.98 13.54 -27.72
C SER A 191 5.44 12.10 -27.86
N ALA A 192 4.50 11.23 -28.07
CA ALA A 192 4.72 9.82 -28.16
C ALA A 192 5.28 9.42 -29.52
N ASN A 193 6.29 8.58 -29.48
CA ASN A 193 6.46 7.58 -30.51
C ASN A 193 5.34 6.53 -30.26
N PRO A 194 4.37 6.30 -31.17
CA PRO A 194 3.27 5.36 -30.93
C PRO A 194 3.72 3.91 -30.79
N ASP A 195 4.97 3.61 -31.13
CA ASP A 195 5.59 2.29 -31.09
C ASP A 195 6.56 2.19 -29.91
N ALA A 196 6.01 2.14 -28.67
CA ALA A 196 6.82 1.71 -27.54
C ALA A 196 7.27 0.26 -27.78
N SER A 197 8.51 0.09 -28.19
CA SER A 197 9.09 -1.24 -28.31
C SER A 197 9.40 -1.78 -26.92
N ILE A 198 9.31 -3.10 -26.75
CA ILE A 198 9.75 -3.78 -25.52
C ILE A 198 11.18 -3.39 -25.12
N GLU A 199 11.99 -3.00 -26.10
CA GLU A 199 13.35 -2.50 -25.87
C GLU A 199 13.40 -1.23 -25.01
N SER A 200 12.38 -0.37 -25.06
CA SER A 200 12.29 0.85 -24.25
C SER A 200 12.23 0.58 -22.74
N VAL A 201 11.89 -0.64 -22.32
CA VAL A 201 11.83 -1.03 -20.91
C VAL A 201 13.21 -1.32 -20.31
N LYS A 202 14.24 -1.60 -21.13
CA LYS A 202 15.59 -1.98 -20.68
C LYS A 202 16.22 -0.94 -19.76
N ILE A 203 16.34 0.29 -20.24
CA ILE A 203 17.06 1.35 -19.52
C ILE A 203 16.35 1.76 -18.23
N PRO A 204 15.02 2.01 -18.21
CA PRO A 204 14.30 2.31 -16.99
C PRO A 204 14.48 1.25 -15.89
N TYR A 205 14.44 -0.03 -16.24
CA TYR A 205 14.57 -1.11 -15.25
C TYR A 205 16.02 -1.32 -14.78
N LEU A 206 17.02 -1.05 -15.61
CA LEU A 206 18.43 -1.00 -15.16
C LEU A 206 18.67 0.15 -14.17
N ILE A 207 18.14 1.34 -14.46
CA ILE A 207 18.22 2.49 -13.53
C ILE A 207 17.52 2.15 -12.22
N LEU A 208 16.36 1.53 -12.27
CA LEU A 208 15.63 1.09 -11.08
C LEU A 208 16.42 0.07 -10.26
N GLY A 209 17.05 -0.91 -10.91
CA GLY A 209 17.93 -1.88 -10.25
C GLY A 209 19.11 -1.21 -9.54
N LEU A 210 19.75 -0.25 -10.19
CA LEU A 210 20.81 0.54 -9.58
C LEU A 210 20.31 1.35 -8.38
N ALA A 211 19.11 1.95 -8.48
CA ALA A 211 18.50 2.69 -7.39
C ALA A 211 18.24 1.78 -6.18
N PHE A 212 17.76 0.53 -6.38
CA PHE A 212 17.62 -0.43 -5.29
C PHE A 212 18.95 -0.75 -4.62
N LEU A 213 20.04 -0.93 -5.37
CA LEU A 213 21.36 -1.18 -4.80
C LEU A 213 21.86 0.00 -3.98
N VAL A 214 21.69 1.24 -4.49
CA VAL A 214 22.05 2.46 -3.76
C VAL A 214 21.27 2.57 -2.45
N VAL A 215 19.96 2.33 -2.48
CA VAL A 215 19.12 2.37 -1.28
C VAL A 215 19.48 1.23 -0.32
N ALA A 216 19.85 0.04 -0.81
CA ALA A 216 20.30 -1.07 0.03
C ALA A 216 21.57 -0.70 0.81
N VAL A 217 22.54 -0.09 0.14
CA VAL A 217 23.78 0.42 0.77
C VAL A 217 23.43 1.52 1.78
N PHE A 218 22.60 2.49 1.39
CA PHE A 218 22.20 3.59 2.27
C PHE A 218 21.49 3.08 3.54
N ILE A 219 20.54 2.17 3.44
CA ILE A 219 19.86 1.56 4.59
C ILE A 219 20.84 0.78 5.45
N LYS A 220 21.71 -0.02 4.85
CA LYS A 220 22.71 -0.84 5.57
C LYS A 220 23.59 -0.02 6.48
N PHE A 221 24.04 1.16 6.04
CA PHE A 221 24.93 2.04 6.79
C PHE A 221 24.21 3.15 7.55
N SER A 222 22.87 3.21 7.46
CA SER A 222 22.06 4.21 8.17
C SER A 222 21.99 3.94 9.67
N SER A 223 21.47 4.94 10.41
CA SER A 223 21.16 4.84 11.84
C SER A 223 19.84 4.13 12.16
N VAL A 224 19.15 3.56 11.15
CA VAL A 224 17.92 2.78 11.35
C VAL A 224 18.21 1.60 12.28
N PRO A 225 17.35 1.33 13.28
CA PRO A 225 17.56 0.23 14.23
C PRO A 225 17.57 -1.14 13.53
N ASN A 226 18.46 -2.01 13.98
CA ASN A 226 18.61 -3.36 13.42
C ASN A 226 17.89 -4.42 14.23
N LYS A 227 17.50 -4.14 15.48
CA LYS A 227 16.80 -5.07 16.37
C LYS A 227 15.61 -4.40 17.03
N ILE A 228 14.56 -5.16 17.26
CA ILE A 228 13.36 -4.77 18.02
C ILE A 228 13.22 -5.76 19.16
N ASP A 229 13.00 -5.26 20.37
CA ASP A 229 12.62 -6.09 21.52
C ASP A 229 11.10 -6.29 21.52
N LEU A 230 10.68 -7.39 20.89
CA LEU A 230 9.26 -7.72 20.75
C LEU A 230 8.61 -8.19 22.05
N GLU A 231 9.40 -8.70 23.02
CA GLU A 231 8.88 -9.12 24.34
C GLU A 231 8.48 -7.89 25.16
N GLU A 232 9.26 -6.83 25.08
CA GLU A 232 8.99 -5.58 25.77
C GLU A 232 7.81 -4.83 25.14
N VAL A 233 7.69 -4.85 23.79
CA VAL A 233 6.51 -4.34 23.07
C VAL A 233 5.25 -5.09 23.47
N ALA A 234 5.31 -6.43 23.57
CA ALA A 234 4.16 -7.25 23.96
C ALA A 234 3.74 -7.02 25.43
N LYS A 235 4.68 -6.75 26.33
CA LYS A 235 4.39 -6.44 27.76
C LYS A 235 3.62 -5.14 27.89
N SER A 236 3.97 -4.11 27.14
CA SER A 236 3.28 -2.81 27.19
C SER A 236 1.84 -2.87 26.66
N GLU A 237 1.57 -3.67 25.62
CA GLU A 237 0.19 -3.91 25.15
C GLU A 237 -0.67 -4.62 26.22
N THR A 238 -0.05 -5.47 27.06
CA THR A 238 -0.76 -6.22 28.10
C THR A 238 -1.09 -5.35 29.31
N GLU A 239 -0.26 -4.37 29.64
CA GLU A 239 -0.47 -3.44 30.76
C GLU A 239 -1.59 -2.43 30.49
N GLU A 240 -1.79 -1.99 29.23
CA GLU A 240 -2.86 -1.06 28.84
C GLU A 240 -4.22 -1.75 28.58
N GLY A 241 -4.26 -3.06 28.26
CA GLY A 241 -5.44 -3.75 27.74
C GLY A 241 -6.20 -4.68 28.71
N GLY A 242 -5.79 -4.84 29.96
CA GLY A 242 -6.40 -5.82 30.88
C GLY A 242 -6.12 -7.28 30.47
N LYS A 243 -6.66 -8.26 31.24
CA LYS A 243 -6.49 -9.71 30.97
C LYS A 243 -7.15 -10.11 29.65
N LEU A 244 -6.51 -9.82 28.51
CA LEU A 244 -6.92 -10.36 27.21
C LEU A 244 -6.65 -11.87 27.19
N LEU A 245 -7.65 -12.65 26.79
CA LEU A 245 -7.55 -14.10 26.60
C LEU A 245 -6.49 -14.43 25.55
N GLN A 246 -5.27 -14.70 25.97
CA GLN A 246 -4.21 -15.14 25.07
C GLN A 246 -4.53 -16.50 24.47
N ARG A 247 -4.73 -16.54 23.17
CA ARG A 247 -4.99 -17.77 22.44
C ARG A 247 -3.69 -18.44 21.99
N THR A 248 -3.71 -19.75 21.83
CA THR A 248 -2.53 -20.56 21.51
C THR A 248 -2.05 -20.40 20.06
N SER A 249 -2.85 -19.82 19.17
CA SER A 249 -2.54 -19.64 17.76
C SER A 249 -3.24 -18.40 17.21
N ALA A 250 -2.59 -17.69 16.29
CA ALA A 250 -3.15 -16.55 15.58
C ALA A 250 -4.48 -16.90 14.85
N PHE A 251 -4.59 -18.08 14.28
CA PHE A 251 -5.82 -18.53 13.60
C PHE A 251 -7.04 -18.71 14.51
N LYS A 252 -6.86 -18.69 15.84
CA LYS A 252 -7.99 -18.75 16.77
C LYS A 252 -8.66 -17.39 17.01
N TYR A 253 -8.13 -16.31 16.43
CA TYR A 253 -8.70 -14.97 16.52
C TYR A 253 -9.61 -14.70 15.31
N PRO A 254 -10.95 -14.71 15.45
CA PRO A 254 -11.86 -14.58 14.32
C PRO A 254 -11.68 -13.25 13.56
N GLN A 255 -11.38 -12.15 14.27
CA GLN A 255 -11.12 -10.86 13.65
C GLN A 255 -9.90 -10.89 12.73
N LEU A 256 -8.87 -11.68 13.05
CA LEU A 256 -7.70 -11.85 12.19
C LEU A 256 -8.04 -12.68 10.94
N VAL A 257 -8.72 -13.81 11.11
CA VAL A 257 -9.05 -14.69 9.97
C VAL A 257 -9.96 -13.97 8.97
N MET A 258 -10.99 -13.26 9.45
CA MET A 258 -11.82 -12.40 8.59
C MET A 258 -11.00 -11.23 8.02
N GLY A 259 -10.06 -10.68 8.79
CA GLY A 259 -9.14 -9.62 8.38
C GLY A 259 -8.17 -10.04 7.27
N MET A 260 -7.74 -11.31 7.26
CA MET A 260 -6.95 -11.86 6.15
C MET A 260 -7.73 -11.79 4.83
N ILE A 261 -8.99 -12.24 4.83
CA ILE A 261 -9.84 -12.11 3.65
C ILE A 261 -10.09 -10.63 3.33
N ALA A 262 -10.25 -9.78 4.35
CA ALA A 262 -10.44 -8.34 4.14
C ALA A 262 -9.22 -7.69 3.47
N ILE A 263 -7.98 -8.02 3.85
CA ILE A 263 -6.78 -7.55 3.16
C ILE A 263 -6.74 -8.08 1.72
N PHE A 264 -7.05 -9.35 1.51
CA PHE A 264 -7.07 -9.95 0.17
C PHE A 264 -8.01 -9.18 -0.77
N VAL A 265 -9.26 -8.96 -0.38
CA VAL A 265 -10.24 -8.26 -1.22
C VAL A 265 -9.97 -6.75 -1.31
N TYR A 266 -9.40 -6.15 -0.24
CA TYR A 266 -9.02 -4.75 -0.25
C TYR A 266 -7.91 -4.48 -1.28
N VAL A 267 -6.77 -5.20 -1.19
CA VAL A 267 -5.69 -5.05 -2.17
C VAL A 267 -6.18 -5.48 -3.55
N GLY A 268 -7.09 -6.46 -3.58
CA GLY A 268 -7.79 -6.87 -4.78
C GLY A 268 -8.46 -5.71 -5.48
N VAL A 269 -9.38 -5.01 -4.84
CA VAL A 269 -10.12 -3.89 -5.47
C VAL A 269 -9.23 -2.68 -5.73
N GLU A 270 -8.25 -2.41 -4.84
CA GLU A 270 -7.29 -1.31 -5.02
C GLU A 270 -6.50 -1.49 -6.32
N VAL A 271 -5.88 -2.65 -6.50
CA VAL A 271 -5.01 -2.92 -7.66
C VAL A 271 -5.82 -3.20 -8.92
N SER A 272 -6.89 -3.99 -8.84
CA SER A 272 -7.68 -4.34 -10.03
C SER A 272 -8.34 -3.12 -10.68
N THR A 273 -8.76 -2.15 -9.87
CA THR A 273 -9.32 -0.89 -10.38
C THR A 273 -8.25 -0.10 -11.14
N ALA A 274 -7.05 0.05 -10.58
CA ALA A 274 -5.95 0.77 -11.23
C ALA A 274 -5.49 0.09 -12.51
N SER A 275 -5.21 -1.22 -12.44
CA SER A 275 -4.60 -1.98 -13.54
C SER A 275 -5.56 -2.22 -14.73
N ASN A 276 -6.87 -2.14 -14.51
CA ASN A 276 -7.86 -2.25 -15.58
C ASN A 276 -8.37 -0.88 -16.08
N LEU A 277 -8.05 0.22 -15.40
CA LEU A 277 -8.43 1.57 -15.79
C LEU A 277 -7.91 1.97 -17.19
N PRO A 278 -6.67 1.65 -17.60
CA PRO A 278 -6.19 1.93 -18.96
C PRO A 278 -7.10 1.37 -20.04
N ALA A 279 -7.52 0.10 -19.90
CA ALA A 279 -8.39 -0.54 -20.88
C ALA A 279 -9.76 0.14 -20.98
N TYR A 280 -10.30 0.61 -19.87
CA TYR A 280 -11.53 1.41 -19.86
C TYR A 280 -11.35 2.74 -20.61
N LEU A 281 -10.26 3.47 -20.30
CA LEU A 281 -9.96 4.77 -20.92
C LEU A 281 -9.76 4.65 -22.44
N GLU A 282 -9.03 3.62 -22.87
CA GLU A 282 -8.82 3.35 -24.30
C GLU A 282 -10.14 3.02 -25.02
N GLN A 283 -10.98 2.12 -24.47
CA GLN A 283 -12.17 1.64 -25.16
C GLN A 283 -13.34 2.63 -25.14
N PHE A 284 -13.52 3.40 -24.06
CA PHE A 284 -14.71 4.23 -23.86
C PHE A 284 -14.46 5.74 -23.98
N LEU A 285 -13.21 6.20 -23.80
CA LEU A 285 -12.82 7.60 -23.96
C LEU A 285 -11.87 7.84 -25.12
N GLY A 286 -11.36 6.79 -25.77
CA GLY A 286 -10.41 6.91 -26.86
C GLY A 286 -9.05 7.49 -26.44
N VAL A 287 -8.71 7.38 -25.15
CA VAL A 287 -7.43 7.85 -24.61
C VAL A 287 -6.32 6.92 -25.11
N GLU A 288 -5.32 7.47 -25.79
CA GLU A 288 -4.20 6.66 -26.26
C GLU A 288 -3.35 6.15 -25.08
N THR A 289 -2.73 4.98 -25.21
CA THR A 289 -1.91 4.35 -24.16
C THR A 289 -0.88 5.29 -23.55
N LYS A 290 -0.28 6.18 -24.36
CA LYS A 290 0.68 7.20 -23.91
C LYS A 290 0.08 8.25 -22.98
N ASP A 291 -1.23 8.50 -23.06
CA ASP A 291 -1.94 9.56 -22.37
C ASP A 291 -2.73 9.05 -21.14
N VAL A 292 -2.64 7.74 -20.83
CA VAL A 292 -3.30 7.16 -19.64
C VAL A 292 -2.61 7.52 -18.32
N ALA A 293 -1.33 7.86 -18.36
CA ALA A 293 -0.50 8.07 -17.18
C ALA A 293 -1.07 9.09 -16.17
N PRO A 294 -1.63 10.26 -16.58
CA PRO A 294 -2.26 11.21 -15.64
C PRO A 294 -3.44 10.63 -14.89
N TYR A 295 -4.25 9.78 -15.50
CA TYR A 295 -5.40 9.14 -14.86
C TYR A 295 -4.95 8.10 -13.83
N ILE A 296 -3.93 7.28 -14.16
CA ILE A 296 -3.32 6.33 -13.23
C ILE A 296 -2.65 7.08 -12.08
N SER A 297 -1.93 8.16 -12.40
CA SER A 297 -1.36 9.06 -11.39
C SER A 297 -2.43 9.63 -10.46
N LEU A 298 -3.61 10.06 -10.99
CA LEU A 298 -4.72 10.56 -10.17
C LEU A 298 -5.32 9.47 -9.28
N TYR A 299 -5.45 8.25 -9.81
CA TYR A 299 -5.93 7.11 -9.01
C TYR A 299 -5.05 6.89 -7.77
N TRP A 300 -3.73 6.81 -7.98
CA TRP A 300 -2.76 6.60 -6.89
C TRP A 300 -2.60 7.85 -6.01
N ALA A 301 -2.71 9.06 -6.58
CA ALA A 301 -2.77 10.30 -5.82
C ALA A 301 -4.00 10.35 -4.90
N SER A 302 -5.11 9.73 -5.31
CA SER A 302 -6.31 9.62 -4.47
C SER A 302 -6.06 8.85 -3.17
N LEU A 303 -5.23 7.79 -3.23
CA LEU A 303 -4.78 7.12 -2.01
C LEU A 303 -3.85 8.01 -1.16
N MET A 304 -2.94 8.77 -1.80
CA MET A 304 -2.08 9.74 -1.12
C MET A 304 -2.91 10.81 -0.40
N ILE A 305 -3.94 11.34 -1.06
CA ILE A 305 -4.85 12.37 -0.52
C ILE A 305 -5.45 11.91 0.81
N GLY A 306 -6.05 10.73 0.86
CA GLY A 306 -6.66 10.24 2.10
C GLY A 306 -5.62 9.83 3.16
N ARG A 307 -4.46 9.26 2.77
CA ARG A 307 -3.41 8.88 3.72
C ARG A 307 -2.71 10.09 4.35
N TRP A 308 -2.51 11.18 3.60
CA TRP A 308 -1.95 12.41 4.17
C TRP A 308 -2.93 13.04 5.18
N THR A 309 -4.23 12.95 4.92
CA THR A 309 -5.27 13.36 5.88
C THR A 309 -5.16 12.55 7.17
N GLY A 310 -5.13 11.22 7.10
CA GLY A 310 -5.01 10.33 8.26
C GLY A 310 -3.66 10.43 9.00
N ALA A 311 -2.58 10.83 8.31
CA ALA A 311 -1.26 11.01 8.92
C ALA A 311 -1.16 12.21 9.87
N VAL A 312 -2.07 13.19 9.77
CA VAL A 312 -2.09 14.39 10.65
C VAL A 312 -2.11 14.03 12.12
N GLY A 313 -2.73 12.92 12.48
CA GLY A 313 -2.75 12.42 13.86
C GLY A 313 -1.37 12.09 14.44
N ALA A 314 -0.35 11.79 13.61
CA ALA A 314 1.01 11.49 14.04
C ALA A 314 1.81 12.72 14.53
N PHE A 315 1.36 13.93 14.15
CA PHE A 315 2.03 15.17 14.54
C PHE A 315 1.61 15.60 15.95
N ASP A 316 2.59 16.03 16.73
CA ASP A 316 2.37 16.60 18.06
C ASP A 316 2.06 18.11 17.95
N VAL A 317 0.83 18.41 17.55
CA VAL A 317 0.33 19.80 17.36
C VAL A 317 -1.00 19.98 18.09
N SER A 318 -1.40 21.24 18.32
CA SER A 318 -2.66 21.57 19.00
C SER A 318 -3.90 21.01 18.29
N LYS A 319 -5.00 20.81 19.05
CA LYS A 319 -6.27 20.29 18.50
C LYS A 319 -6.77 21.14 17.31
N GLY A 320 -6.69 22.48 17.42
CA GLY A 320 -7.09 23.39 16.34
C GLY A 320 -6.20 23.26 15.10
N ALA A 321 -4.88 23.14 15.28
CA ALA A 321 -3.96 22.89 14.18
C ALA A 321 -4.22 21.55 13.48
N LYS A 322 -4.56 20.49 14.24
CA LYS A 322 -4.95 19.19 13.66
C LYS A 322 -6.19 19.31 12.77
N GLN A 323 -7.20 20.04 13.21
CA GLN A 323 -8.42 20.25 12.41
C GLN A 323 -8.12 20.99 11.10
N ILE A 324 -7.33 22.07 11.16
CA ILE A 324 -6.92 22.82 9.97
C ILE A 324 -6.10 21.93 9.02
N LEU A 325 -5.13 21.21 9.55
CA LEU A 325 -4.28 20.30 8.76
C LEU A 325 -5.10 19.17 8.12
N SER A 326 -6.05 18.57 8.83
CA SER A 326 -6.90 17.51 8.28
C SER A 326 -7.75 18.00 7.10
N PHE A 327 -8.12 19.28 7.08
CA PHE A 327 -8.81 19.89 5.95
C PHE A 327 -7.86 20.32 4.82
N LEU A 328 -6.67 20.82 5.17
CA LEU A 328 -5.70 21.35 4.20
C LEU A 328 -4.92 20.24 3.48
N MET A 329 -4.55 19.16 4.20
CA MET A 329 -3.68 18.12 3.68
C MET A 329 -4.22 17.39 2.44
N PRO A 330 -5.52 17.06 2.32
CA PRO A 330 -6.04 16.44 1.09
C PRO A 330 -5.87 17.34 -0.13
N TYR A 331 -6.09 18.66 0.01
CA TYR A 331 -5.89 19.61 -1.09
C TYR A 331 -4.42 19.86 -1.39
N LEU A 332 -3.54 19.82 -0.38
CA LEU A 332 -2.10 19.89 -0.59
C LEU A 332 -1.61 18.67 -1.39
N ALA A 333 -2.07 17.46 -1.03
CA ALA A 333 -1.74 16.25 -1.79
C ALA A 333 -2.28 16.31 -3.24
N PHE A 334 -3.48 16.84 -3.43
CA PHE A 334 -4.04 17.08 -4.75
C PHE A 334 -3.24 18.12 -5.55
N ALA A 335 -2.79 19.20 -4.88
CA ALA A 335 -1.91 20.20 -5.51
C ALA A 335 -0.57 19.59 -5.95
N VAL A 336 -0.01 18.64 -5.19
CA VAL A 336 1.18 17.88 -5.60
C VAL A 336 0.90 17.09 -6.88
N PHE A 337 -0.24 16.40 -6.98
CA PHE A 337 -0.64 15.72 -8.21
C PHE A 337 -0.73 16.68 -9.39
N LEU A 338 -1.42 17.82 -9.24
CA LEU A 338 -1.54 18.82 -10.30
C LEU A 338 -0.18 19.37 -10.71
N LEU A 339 0.68 19.70 -9.74
CA LEU A 339 2.02 20.23 -9.99
C LEU A 339 2.89 19.25 -10.78
N VAL A 340 2.92 17.98 -10.37
CA VAL A 340 3.75 16.95 -11.03
C VAL A 340 3.28 16.73 -12.47
N ASN A 341 1.96 16.68 -12.70
CA ASN A 341 1.42 16.53 -14.04
C ASN A 341 1.63 17.79 -14.91
N ALA A 342 1.54 19.00 -14.33
CA ALA A 342 1.84 20.23 -15.04
C ALA A 342 3.33 20.33 -15.43
N ILE A 343 4.26 19.91 -14.55
CA ILE A 343 5.70 19.80 -14.86
C ILE A 343 5.91 18.80 -16.00
N ALA A 344 5.14 17.70 -16.00
CA ALA A 344 5.13 16.71 -17.06
C ALA A 344 4.45 17.20 -18.35
N LYS A 345 3.98 18.47 -18.40
CA LYS A 345 3.29 19.12 -19.55
C LYS A 345 1.97 18.47 -19.96
N HIS A 346 1.31 17.76 -19.04
CA HIS A 346 -0.06 17.31 -19.24
C HIS A 346 -1.06 18.46 -19.00
N ASP A 347 -2.18 18.45 -19.74
CA ASP A 347 -3.30 19.33 -19.41
C ASP A 347 -3.98 18.84 -18.14
N VAL A 348 -3.88 19.65 -17.08
CA VAL A 348 -4.46 19.34 -15.77
C VAL A 348 -5.84 19.95 -15.58
N SER A 349 -6.32 20.77 -16.50
CA SER A 349 -7.59 21.52 -16.38
C SER A 349 -8.79 20.60 -16.17
N GLN A 350 -8.82 19.47 -16.87
CA GLN A 350 -9.84 18.44 -16.76
C GLN A 350 -9.95 17.86 -15.34
N PHE A 351 -8.88 17.86 -14.55
CA PHE A 351 -8.87 17.28 -13.19
C PHE A 351 -9.33 18.23 -12.08
N TYR A 352 -9.54 19.52 -12.35
CA TYR A 352 -9.94 20.49 -11.29
C TYR A 352 -11.27 20.13 -10.63
N ILE A 353 -12.20 19.51 -11.37
CA ILE A 353 -13.46 19.01 -10.81
C ILE A 353 -13.25 17.99 -9.68
N TYR A 354 -12.10 17.33 -9.66
CA TYR A 354 -11.77 16.32 -8.65
C TYR A 354 -11.69 16.91 -7.24
N ALA A 355 -11.46 18.23 -7.09
CA ALA A 355 -11.51 18.93 -5.82
C ALA A 355 -12.88 18.79 -5.12
N VAL A 356 -13.97 18.69 -5.89
CA VAL A 356 -15.33 18.46 -5.33
C VAL A 356 -15.45 17.02 -4.80
N ILE A 357 -14.86 16.03 -5.51
CA ILE A 357 -14.87 14.63 -5.07
C ILE A 357 -14.06 14.47 -3.78
N ILE A 358 -12.94 15.20 -3.64
CA ILE A 358 -12.16 15.25 -2.40
C ILE A 358 -13.00 15.79 -1.24
N ALA A 359 -13.84 16.82 -1.46
CA ALA A 359 -14.72 17.32 -0.41
C ALA A 359 -15.71 16.24 0.08
N VAL A 360 -16.21 15.40 -0.82
CA VAL A 360 -17.05 14.24 -0.43
C VAL A 360 -16.27 13.29 0.47
N MET A 361 -15.02 12.95 0.13
CA MET A 361 -14.16 12.11 0.96
C MET A 361 -13.95 12.71 2.37
N ILE A 362 -13.70 14.02 2.46
CA ILE A 362 -13.54 14.71 3.75
C ILE A 362 -14.79 14.58 4.61
N VAL A 363 -16.00 14.68 4.03
CA VAL A 363 -17.27 14.48 4.76
C VAL A 363 -17.34 13.07 5.36
N PHE A 364 -16.95 12.04 4.60
CA PHE A 364 -16.91 10.66 5.10
C PHE A 364 -15.85 10.47 6.20
N ASP A 365 -14.68 11.10 6.05
CA ASP A 365 -13.61 11.08 7.05
C ASP A 365 -14.09 11.68 8.38
N ILE A 366 -14.68 12.89 8.35
CA ILE A 366 -15.26 13.57 9.52
C ILE A 366 -16.37 12.71 10.15
N ALA A 367 -17.25 12.11 9.34
CA ALA A 367 -18.34 11.25 9.82
C ALA A 367 -17.82 9.99 10.53
N SER A 368 -16.64 9.50 10.16
CA SER A 368 -16.00 8.34 10.79
C SER A 368 -15.53 8.63 12.21
N LYS A 369 -15.30 9.91 12.55
CA LYS A 369 -14.76 10.39 13.83
C LYS A 369 -13.44 9.68 14.22
N GLY A 370 -12.62 9.28 13.23
CA GLY A 370 -11.37 8.55 13.45
C GLY A 370 -11.54 7.10 13.96
N ASN A 371 -12.78 6.58 14.03
CA ASN A 371 -13.03 5.20 14.44
C ASN A 371 -12.75 4.24 13.26
N PRO A 372 -11.78 3.31 13.36
CA PRO A 372 -11.37 2.47 12.23
C PRO A 372 -12.51 1.60 11.71
N VAL A 373 -13.42 1.14 12.58
CA VAL A 373 -14.57 0.31 12.17
C VAL A 373 -15.60 1.13 11.39
N ARG A 374 -15.91 2.36 11.87
CA ARG A 374 -16.82 3.25 11.15
C ARG A 374 -16.23 3.73 9.84
N MET A 375 -14.94 4.06 9.84
CA MET A 375 -14.21 4.47 8.63
C MET A 375 -14.23 3.36 7.60
N LEU A 376 -13.89 2.12 7.99
CA LEU A 376 -13.95 0.96 7.10
C LEU A 376 -15.34 0.78 6.50
N LEU A 377 -16.41 0.89 7.30
CA LEU A 377 -17.79 0.75 6.80
C LEU A 377 -18.16 1.87 5.83
N LEU A 378 -17.97 3.13 6.22
CA LEU A 378 -18.38 4.30 5.43
C LEU A 378 -17.63 4.36 4.09
N PHE A 379 -16.32 4.15 4.11
CA PHE A 379 -15.49 4.18 2.90
C PHE A 379 -15.79 2.98 2.00
N SER A 380 -16.11 1.81 2.56
CA SER A 380 -16.55 0.67 1.73
C SER A 380 -17.88 0.95 1.03
N LEU A 381 -18.84 1.56 1.70
CA LEU A 381 -20.14 1.94 1.10
C LEU A 381 -19.94 3.03 0.02
N ALA A 382 -19.07 4.00 0.26
CA ALA A 382 -18.74 5.02 -0.73
C ALA A 382 -18.00 4.42 -1.95
N GLY A 383 -17.13 3.45 -1.74
CA GLY A 383 -16.47 2.69 -2.82
C GLY A 383 -17.46 1.92 -3.69
N ILE A 384 -18.47 1.27 -3.07
CA ILE A 384 -19.58 0.62 -3.78
C ILE A 384 -20.31 1.67 -4.64
N ALA A 385 -20.67 2.81 -4.05
CA ALA A 385 -21.39 3.87 -4.76
C ALA A 385 -20.57 4.37 -5.96
N ALA A 386 -19.27 4.61 -5.76
CA ALA A 386 -18.37 5.07 -6.84
C ALA A 386 -18.31 4.05 -7.99
N LEU A 387 -18.15 2.76 -7.71
CA LEU A 387 -18.13 1.72 -8.73
C LEU A 387 -19.46 1.61 -9.47
N LEU A 388 -20.59 1.68 -8.75
CA LEU A 388 -21.93 1.66 -9.38
C LEU A 388 -22.13 2.89 -10.28
N ILE A 389 -21.76 4.09 -9.80
CA ILE A 389 -21.79 5.31 -10.64
C ILE A 389 -20.93 5.10 -11.89
N GLY A 390 -19.71 4.55 -11.71
CA GLY A 390 -18.82 4.27 -12.83
C GLY A 390 -19.43 3.32 -13.87
N MET A 391 -20.08 2.23 -13.42
CA MET A 391 -20.69 1.24 -14.33
C MET A 391 -21.99 1.71 -14.97
N PHE A 392 -22.74 2.61 -14.36
CA PHE A 392 -24.04 3.06 -14.88
C PHE A 392 -24.01 4.46 -15.50
N SER A 393 -22.83 5.12 -15.54
CA SER A 393 -22.60 6.36 -16.25
C SER A 393 -21.70 6.16 -17.48
N SER A 394 -21.33 7.24 -18.16
CA SER A 394 -20.49 7.19 -19.36
C SER A 394 -19.51 8.38 -19.38
N GLY A 395 -18.51 8.29 -20.25
CA GLY A 395 -17.56 9.38 -20.48
C GLY A 395 -16.72 9.71 -19.22
N LEU A 396 -16.44 11.00 -19.03
CA LEU A 396 -15.59 11.48 -17.93
C LEU A 396 -16.20 11.22 -16.54
N VAL A 397 -17.54 11.19 -16.41
CA VAL A 397 -18.21 10.89 -15.14
C VAL A 397 -17.84 9.49 -14.67
N SER A 398 -17.91 8.52 -15.55
CA SER A 398 -17.52 7.14 -15.29
C SER A 398 -16.03 7.03 -14.94
N ALA A 399 -15.16 7.71 -15.70
CA ALA A 399 -13.71 7.72 -15.46
C ALA A 399 -13.37 8.29 -14.07
N TYR A 400 -13.98 9.41 -13.68
CA TYR A 400 -13.77 9.99 -12.36
C TYR A 400 -14.36 9.14 -11.24
N ALA A 401 -15.49 8.48 -11.49
CA ALA A 401 -16.07 7.56 -10.52
C ALA A 401 -15.14 6.38 -10.26
N PHE A 402 -14.61 5.72 -11.29
CA PHE A 402 -13.62 4.65 -11.13
C PHE A 402 -12.31 5.15 -10.48
N THR A 403 -11.83 6.32 -10.87
CA THR A 403 -10.63 6.93 -10.26
C THR A 403 -10.85 7.25 -8.77
N SER A 404 -12.06 7.70 -8.38
CA SER A 404 -12.38 8.04 -7.00
C SER A 404 -12.41 6.83 -6.05
N VAL A 405 -12.46 5.61 -6.57
CA VAL A 405 -12.27 4.39 -5.77
C VAL A 405 -10.96 4.45 -4.98
N GLY A 406 -9.90 5.04 -5.53
CA GLY A 406 -8.65 5.29 -4.82
C GLY A 406 -8.81 6.13 -3.55
N LEU A 407 -9.68 7.17 -3.55
CA LEU A 407 -9.98 7.95 -2.34
C LEU A 407 -10.59 7.07 -1.25
N PHE A 408 -11.55 6.21 -1.62
CA PHE A 408 -12.23 5.33 -0.69
C PHE A 408 -11.41 4.10 -0.27
N CYS A 409 -10.37 3.73 -1.01
CA CYS A 409 -9.36 2.75 -0.62
C CYS A 409 -8.33 3.32 0.37
N SER A 410 -8.10 4.63 0.40
CA SER A 410 -6.93 5.29 1.00
C SER A 410 -6.67 4.93 2.47
N THR A 411 -7.71 4.82 3.29
CA THR A 411 -7.62 4.56 4.74
C THR A 411 -7.95 3.12 5.12
N LEU A 412 -8.37 2.29 4.19
CA LEU A 412 -8.88 0.95 4.51
C LEU A 412 -7.78 0.01 5.00
N TRP A 413 -6.58 0.05 4.41
CA TRP A 413 -5.45 -0.75 4.88
C TRP A 413 -5.18 -0.59 6.37
N PRO A 414 -4.90 0.63 6.87
CA PRO A 414 -4.63 0.82 8.30
C PRO A 414 -5.84 0.46 9.16
N CYS A 415 -7.07 0.69 8.69
CA CYS A 415 -8.29 0.28 9.43
C CYS A 415 -8.39 -1.23 9.56
N ILE A 416 -8.25 -1.97 8.45
CA ILE A 416 -8.32 -3.45 8.45
C ILE A 416 -7.21 -4.02 9.32
N PHE A 417 -5.97 -3.51 9.17
CA PHE A 417 -4.81 -3.97 9.93
C PHE A 417 -5.03 -3.77 11.43
N THR A 418 -5.41 -2.56 11.84
CA THR A 418 -5.67 -2.23 13.27
C THR A 418 -6.75 -3.13 13.86
N ILE A 419 -7.86 -3.36 13.14
CA ILE A 419 -8.96 -4.21 13.60
C ILE A 419 -8.50 -5.68 13.68
N ALA A 420 -7.77 -6.15 12.69
CA ALA A 420 -7.36 -7.56 12.60
C ALA A 420 -6.34 -7.96 13.66
N VAL A 421 -5.39 -7.06 14.00
CA VAL A 421 -4.36 -7.35 15.01
C VAL A 421 -4.79 -7.01 16.45
N ALA A 422 -5.94 -6.36 16.62
CA ALA A 422 -6.41 -5.98 17.95
C ALA A 422 -6.56 -7.20 18.88
N GLY A 423 -5.93 -7.13 20.04
CA GLY A 423 -6.00 -8.17 21.08
C GLY A 423 -5.20 -9.45 20.81
N LEU A 424 -4.32 -9.47 19.79
CA LEU A 424 -3.50 -10.65 19.49
C LEU A 424 -2.33 -10.87 20.47
N GLY A 425 -1.88 -9.83 21.16
CA GLY A 425 -0.76 -9.90 22.11
C GLY A 425 0.47 -10.55 21.47
N LYS A 426 1.01 -11.61 22.06
CA LYS A 426 2.20 -12.34 21.55
C LYS A 426 2.06 -12.89 20.11
N ASN A 427 0.84 -13.01 19.60
CA ASN A 427 0.58 -13.50 18.24
C ASN A 427 0.55 -12.36 17.19
N THR A 428 0.81 -11.11 17.57
CA THR A 428 0.72 -9.94 16.69
C THR A 428 1.65 -10.05 15.47
N ASN A 429 2.90 -10.50 15.65
CA ASN A 429 3.84 -10.69 14.53
C ASN A 429 3.37 -11.77 13.55
N GLN A 430 2.91 -12.91 14.07
CA GLN A 430 2.34 -13.96 13.24
C GLN A 430 1.10 -13.46 12.50
N GLY A 431 0.22 -12.73 13.18
CA GLY A 431 -0.95 -12.11 12.58
C GLY A 431 -0.60 -11.12 11.48
N SER A 432 0.38 -10.26 11.71
CA SER A 432 0.87 -9.29 10.72
C SER A 432 1.44 -9.97 9.48
N SER A 433 2.25 -11.02 9.64
CA SER A 433 2.78 -11.80 8.51
C SER A 433 1.68 -12.46 7.70
N LEU A 434 0.65 -12.98 8.36
CA LEU A 434 -0.52 -13.58 7.70
C LEU A 434 -1.33 -12.54 6.91
N LEU A 435 -1.46 -11.31 7.41
CA LEU A 435 -2.12 -10.22 6.68
C LEU A 435 -1.31 -9.81 5.45
N ILE A 436 0.02 -9.70 5.56
CA ILE A 436 0.90 -9.36 4.43
C ILE A 436 0.86 -10.44 3.35
N MET A 437 0.76 -11.72 3.73
CA MET A 437 0.59 -12.82 2.78
C MET A 437 -0.64 -12.63 1.89
N MET A 438 -1.71 -11.99 2.38
CA MET A 438 -2.95 -11.76 1.64
C MET A 438 -2.86 -10.64 0.59
N ILE A 439 -1.74 -9.93 0.49
CA ILE A 439 -1.48 -8.92 -0.56
C ILE A 439 -1.61 -9.52 -1.98
N MET A 440 -1.45 -10.84 -2.11
CA MET A 440 -1.69 -11.57 -3.37
C MET A 440 -3.07 -11.28 -4.00
N GLY A 441 -4.04 -10.83 -3.20
CA GLY A 441 -5.35 -10.43 -3.70
C GLY A 441 -5.28 -9.42 -4.84
N GLY A 442 -4.28 -8.51 -4.82
CA GLY A 442 -4.04 -7.56 -5.91
C GLY A 442 -3.85 -8.22 -7.27
N GLY A 443 -3.06 -9.28 -7.34
CA GLY A 443 -2.87 -10.02 -8.59
C GLY A 443 -4.09 -10.87 -8.98
N ILE A 444 -4.61 -11.64 -8.02
CA ILE A 444 -5.71 -12.59 -8.30
C ILE A 444 -6.99 -11.86 -8.70
N VAL A 445 -7.39 -10.82 -7.98
CA VAL A 445 -8.62 -10.07 -8.29
C VAL A 445 -8.46 -9.29 -9.60
N SER A 446 -7.27 -8.74 -9.89
CA SER A 446 -6.99 -8.09 -11.19
C SER A 446 -7.13 -9.05 -12.36
N TRP A 447 -6.61 -10.26 -12.20
CA TRP A 447 -6.77 -11.32 -13.21
C TRP A 447 -8.24 -11.72 -13.37
N LEU A 448 -8.96 -11.94 -12.27
CA LEU A 448 -10.41 -12.24 -12.31
C LEU A 448 -11.21 -11.13 -12.99
N GLN A 449 -10.88 -9.86 -12.72
CA GLN A 449 -11.48 -8.73 -13.44
C GLN A 449 -11.16 -8.77 -14.93
N GLY A 450 -9.93 -9.14 -15.30
CA GLY A 450 -9.53 -9.34 -16.70
C GLY A 450 -10.36 -10.43 -17.38
N VAL A 451 -10.56 -11.58 -16.72
CA VAL A 451 -11.44 -12.68 -17.21
C VAL A 451 -12.89 -12.20 -17.40
N LEU A 452 -13.40 -11.42 -16.43
CA LEU A 452 -14.72 -10.81 -16.57
C LEU A 452 -14.76 -9.81 -17.72
N ALA A 453 -13.71 -9.01 -17.90
CA ALA A 453 -13.62 -8.04 -18.98
C ALA A 453 -13.62 -8.71 -20.36
N ASP A 454 -12.95 -9.85 -20.51
CA ASP A 454 -12.97 -10.66 -21.75
C ASP A 454 -14.35 -11.23 -22.04
N SER A 455 -15.20 -11.45 -21.02
CA SER A 455 -16.54 -12.07 -21.18
C SER A 455 -17.71 -11.08 -21.23
N ILE A 456 -17.73 -10.06 -20.36
CA ILE A 456 -18.86 -9.12 -20.23
C ILE A 456 -18.45 -7.66 -20.57
N GLY A 457 -17.21 -7.44 -21.01
CA GLY A 457 -16.63 -6.14 -21.30
C GLY A 457 -16.03 -5.45 -20.08
N ILE A 458 -15.04 -4.59 -20.34
CA ILE A 458 -14.26 -3.91 -19.29
C ILE A 458 -15.13 -3.05 -18.38
N HIS A 459 -16.13 -2.37 -18.91
CA HIS A 459 -17.02 -1.46 -18.17
C HIS A 459 -17.76 -2.16 -17.03
N TYR A 460 -18.35 -3.35 -17.31
CA TYR A 460 -19.11 -4.10 -16.32
C TYR A 460 -18.23 -5.04 -15.47
N SER A 461 -16.97 -5.26 -15.84
CA SER A 461 -16.04 -6.09 -15.06
C SER A 461 -15.75 -5.54 -13.67
N TYR A 462 -15.97 -4.25 -13.45
CA TYR A 462 -15.82 -3.58 -12.14
C TYR A 462 -16.81 -4.06 -11.08
N ILE A 463 -17.81 -4.89 -11.44
CA ILE A 463 -18.71 -5.56 -10.48
C ILE A 463 -17.93 -6.38 -9.44
N ILE A 464 -16.76 -6.91 -9.78
CA ILE A 464 -15.91 -7.64 -8.84
C ILE A 464 -15.45 -6.73 -7.69
N GLY A 465 -15.17 -5.47 -7.96
CA GLY A 465 -14.84 -4.46 -6.95
C GLY A 465 -16.00 -4.19 -5.99
N VAL A 466 -17.25 -4.19 -6.51
CA VAL A 466 -18.45 -4.07 -5.67
C VAL A 466 -18.54 -5.23 -4.69
N ALA A 467 -18.28 -6.47 -5.14
CA ALA A 467 -18.26 -7.65 -4.27
C ALA A 467 -17.16 -7.55 -3.19
N CYS A 468 -15.96 -7.04 -3.57
CA CYS A 468 -14.88 -6.81 -2.63
C CYS A 468 -15.27 -5.80 -1.54
N PHE A 469 -15.79 -4.64 -1.90
CA PHE A 469 -16.26 -3.64 -0.93
C PHE A 469 -17.43 -4.12 -0.07
N ALA A 470 -18.33 -4.93 -0.62
CA ALA A 470 -19.43 -5.54 0.15
C ALA A 470 -18.88 -6.44 1.27
N TYR A 471 -17.83 -7.24 0.97
CA TYR A 471 -17.14 -8.01 2.01
C TYR A 471 -16.49 -7.11 3.05
N LEU A 472 -15.85 -6.00 2.67
CA LEU A 472 -15.22 -5.07 3.60
C LEU A 472 -16.25 -4.42 4.54
N ALA A 473 -17.41 -4.02 4.03
CA ALA A 473 -18.53 -3.53 4.86
C ALA A 473 -19.03 -4.61 5.83
N TYR A 474 -19.20 -5.84 5.37
CA TYR A 474 -19.53 -6.99 6.22
C TYR A 474 -18.49 -7.21 7.31
N TYR A 475 -17.19 -7.20 6.95
CA TYR A 475 -16.11 -7.36 7.91
C TYR A 475 -16.13 -6.27 9.00
N ALA A 476 -16.34 -5.00 8.63
CA ALA A 476 -16.46 -3.91 9.59
C ALA A 476 -17.54 -4.19 10.66
N LEU A 477 -18.74 -4.62 10.23
CA LEU A 477 -19.85 -4.92 11.12
C LEU A 477 -19.57 -6.13 12.02
N ARG A 478 -19.05 -7.23 11.44
CA ARG A 478 -18.76 -8.47 12.18
C ARG A 478 -17.61 -8.33 13.14
N ALA A 479 -16.51 -7.67 12.73
CA ALA A 479 -15.35 -7.43 13.57
C ALA A 479 -15.72 -6.57 14.80
N LYS A 480 -16.59 -5.56 14.63
CA LYS A 480 -17.12 -4.77 15.76
C LYS A 480 -17.76 -5.66 16.84
N THR A 481 -18.61 -6.58 16.42
CA THR A 481 -19.30 -7.50 17.34
C THR A 481 -18.32 -8.45 18.03
N VAL A 482 -17.38 -9.01 17.25
CA VAL A 482 -16.37 -9.96 17.75
C VAL A 482 -15.44 -9.31 18.78
N LEU A 483 -14.97 -8.08 18.48
CA LEU A 483 -14.06 -7.35 19.36
C LEU A 483 -14.75 -6.88 20.64
N LYS A 484 -16.02 -6.41 20.55
CA LYS A 484 -16.80 -6.08 21.75
C LYS A 484 -16.97 -7.28 22.68
N ALA A 485 -17.20 -8.47 22.14
CA ALA A 485 -17.29 -9.71 22.92
C ALA A 485 -15.93 -10.09 23.59
N GLN A 486 -14.82 -9.59 23.06
CA GLN A 486 -13.47 -9.74 23.63
C GLN A 486 -13.08 -8.60 24.58
N GLY A 487 -13.98 -7.64 24.85
CA GLY A 487 -13.73 -6.49 25.72
C GLY A 487 -13.05 -5.30 25.01
N ILE A 488 -12.86 -5.38 23.68
CA ILE A 488 -12.26 -4.30 22.89
C ILE A 488 -13.38 -3.51 22.21
N ASP A 489 -13.59 -2.26 22.64
CA ASP A 489 -14.62 -1.37 22.07
C ASP A 489 -14.00 -0.07 21.54
N PHE A 490 -13.85 0.02 20.21
CA PHE A 490 -13.33 1.21 19.54
C PHE A 490 -14.22 2.46 19.71
N ASP A 491 -15.50 2.31 20.05
CA ASP A 491 -16.38 3.45 20.33
C ASP A 491 -16.03 4.11 21.68
N LYS A 492 -15.58 3.31 22.68
CA LYS A 492 -15.19 3.79 24.02
C LYS A 492 -13.78 4.35 24.05
N LEU A 493 -12.84 3.76 23.30
CA LEU A 493 -11.43 4.21 23.25
C LEU A 493 -11.29 5.66 22.76
N GLN A 494 -12.26 6.16 21.98
CA GLN A 494 -12.29 7.55 21.52
C GLN A 494 -12.92 8.53 22.50
N SER A 495 -13.89 8.10 23.31
CA SER A 495 -14.55 8.95 24.30
C SER A 495 -13.65 9.28 25.51
N GLY A 496 -12.61 8.48 25.76
CA GLY A 496 -11.62 8.72 26.83
C GLY A 496 -10.52 9.73 26.51
N GLY A 497 -10.42 10.20 25.26
CA GLY A 497 -9.41 11.18 24.80
C GLY A 497 -9.87 12.63 24.77
N SER A 498 -11.05 12.95 25.29
CA SER A 498 -11.65 14.31 25.28
C SER A 498 -11.62 14.98 26.66
N HIS A 499 -10.55 14.77 27.45
CA HIS A 499 -10.27 15.58 28.63
C HIS A 499 -8.92 16.25 28.54
#